data_7f546eebfb86c59319bf89d3703da89d
#
_entry.id   7f546eebfb86c59319bf89d3703da89d
#
_cell.length_a   1.000
_cell.length_b   1.000
_cell.length_c   1.000
_cell.angle_alpha   90.00
_cell.angle_beta   90.00
_cell.angle_gamma   90.00
#
_symmetry.space_group_name_H-M   'P 1'
#
loop_
_entity.id
_entity.type
_entity.pdbx_description
1 polymer ?
#
loop_
_entity_poly.entity_id
_entity_poly.type
_entity_poly.pdbx_seq_one_letter_code
_entity_poly.pdbx_strand_id
1 'polypeptide(L)'
;MSSRIELSHVSQTFWVRGDDDRQLREFVAIDDLTLEVAVGELLTVVGPSGCGKSTVLDLVAGLAAPSAGRVTIDGRPITGPGLDRSVVFQQYTLLPWRTAAANVELALEAKGGLSKRERASRAREYLEMVGLTEFANRYPHELSGGMKQRVAIARSLSYEPGVLLMDEPFGALDAQTRERLQEELIGIWRRTGTTVVFITHDIDEAVFLGQRVAVMSARPGRIKEVIPIDIDRTAAADTDIRASQRFAEYRHHVWSLLRQQQATVAALPEQELVHV
;
A
#
# COMPACT_ATOMS: atom_id res chain seq x y z
N MET A 1 10.09 -5.75 14.54
CA MET A 1 11.35 -5.54 13.79
C MET A 1 10.98 -5.38 12.33
N SER A 2 11.49 -4.34 11.67
CA SER A 2 11.21 -4.09 10.25
C SER A 2 11.91 -5.09 9.37
N SER A 3 11.32 -5.41 8.22
CA SER A 3 11.78 -6.48 7.33
C SER A 3 12.06 -5.98 5.92
N ARG A 4 13.01 -6.61 5.23
CA ARG A 4 13.33 -6.36 3.83
C ARG A 4 12.41 -7.19 2.93
N ILE A 5 11.96 -6.60 1.83
CA ILE A 5 11.16 -7.29 0.81
C ILE A 5 11.97 -7.38 -0.48
N GLU A 6 11.94 -8.54 -1.13
CA GLU A 6 12.56 -8.75 -2.42
C GLU A 6 11.60 -9.48 -3.36
N LEU A 7 11.38 -8.88 -4.53
CA LEU A 7 10.72 -9.51 -5.66
C LEU A 7 11.81 -9.74 -6.73
N SER A 8 12.05 -10.98 -7.12
CA SER A 8 13.11 -11.35 -8.05
C SER A 8 12.51 -12.03 -9.27
N HIS A 9 12.54 -11.33 -10.43
CA HIS A 9 12.03 -11.83 -11.72
C HIS A 9 10.61 -12.38 -11.62
N VAL A 10 9.73 -11.64 -10.93
CA VAL A 10 8.36 -12.07 -10.63
C VAL A 10 7.47 -11.87 -11.84
N SER A 11 6.77 -12.94 -12.25
CA SER A 11 5.71 -12.89 -13.23
C SER A 11 4.42 -13.46 -12.63
N GLN A 12 3.29 -12.87 -13.00
CA GLN A 12 1.96 -13.32 -12.59
C GLN A 12 1.01 -13.36 -13.76
N THR A 13 0.49 -14.54 -14.01
CA THR A 13 -0.47 -14.85 -15.09
C THR A 13 -1.76 -15.36 -14.49
N PHE A 14 -2.88 -14.89 -15.02
CA PHE A 14 -4.21 -15.36 -14.68
C PHE A 14 -4.85 -16.01 -15.90
N TRP A 15 -5.75 -16.97 -15.67
CA TRP A 15 -6.59 -17.54 -16.71
C TRP A 15 -7.98 -16.94 -16.61
N VAL A 16 -8.35 -16.12 -17.59
CA VAL A 16 -9.66 -15.45 -17.64
C VAL A 16 -10.53 -16.04 -18.73
N ARG A 17 -11.85 -16.08 -18.50
CA ARG A 17 -12.80 -16.50 -19.56
C ARG A 17 -13.04 -15.35 -20.50
N GLY A 18 -12.94 -15.61 -21.81
CA GLY A 18 -13.37 -14.68 -22.85
C GLY A 18 -14.88 -14.47 -22.81
N ASP A 19 -15.35 -13.27 -23.17
CA ASP A 19 -16.77 -12.91 -23.12
C ASP A 19 -17.61 -13.71 -24.13
N ASP A 20 -17.06 -14.07 -25.30
CA ASP A 20 -17.80 -14.62 -26.42
C ASP A 20 -17.72 -16.16 -26.60
N ASP A 21 -16.63 -16.80 -26.14
CA ASP A 21 -16.33 -18.19 -26.50
C ASP A 21 -16.15 -19.16 -25.33
N ARG A 22 -16.27 -18.70 -24.09
CA ARG A 22 -15.96 -19.45 -22.84
C ARG A 22 -14.55 -20.09 -22.80
N GLN A 23 -13.67 -19.77 -23.76
CA GLN A 23 -12.31 -20.27 -23.74
C GLN A 23 -11.51 -19.51 -22.67
N LEU A 24 -10.63 -20.25 -21.99
CA LEU A 24 -9.68 -19.65 -21.06
C LEU A 24 -8.58 -18.98 -21.88
N ARG A 25 -8.34 -17.70 -21.60
CA ARG A 25 -7.23 -16.94 -22.20
C ARG A 25 -6.22 -16.59 -21.11
N GLU A 26 -4.99 -16.63 -21.49
CA GLU A 26 -3.89 -16.23 -20.64
C GLU A 26 -3.86 -14.69 -20.52
N PHE A 27 -3.77 -14.21 -19.29
CA PHE A 27 -3.71 -12.80 -18.96
C PHE A 27 -2.47 -12.53 -18.10
N VAL A 28 -1.43 -11.95 -18.69
CA VAL A 28 -0.20 -11.59 -18.00
C VAL A 28 -0.41 -10.25 -17.29
N ALA A 29 -0.55 -10.30 -15.97
CA ALA A 29 -0.73 -9.12 -15.14
C ALA A 29 0.61 -8.45 -14.81
N ILE A 30 1.62 -9.26 -14.49
CA ILE A 30 3.00 -8.82 -14.16
C ILE A 30 3.97 -9.66 -14.99
N ASP A 31 5.00 -9.02 -15.52
CA ASP A 31 6.01 -9.67 -16.33
C ASP A 31 7.42 -9.20 -15.92
N ASP A 32 8.23 -10.15 -15.45
CA ASP A 32 9.63 -9.98 -15.06
C ASP A 32 9.88 -8.79 -14.12
N LEU A 33 9.06 -8.67 -13.06
CA LEU A 33 9.16 -7.59 -12.11
C LEU A 33 10.26 -7.88 -11.07
N THR A 34 11.23 -6.99 -10.98
CA THR A 34 12.25 -7.01 -9.93
C THR A 34 12.19 -5.72 -9.13
N LEU A 35 12.03 -5.84 -7.81
CA LEU A 35 11.91 -4.72 -6.89
C LEU A 35 12.41 -5.12 -5.50
N GLU A 36 13.17 -4.23 -4.89
CA GLU A 36 13.64 -4.38 -3.51
C GLU A 36 13.11 -3.23 -2.66
N VAL A 37 12.66 -3.54 -1.43
CA VAL A 37 12.29 -2.56 -0.41
C VAL A 37 13.20 -2.76 0.79
N ALA A 38 13.93 -1.73 1.17
CA ALA A 38 14.87 -1.80 2.29
C ALA A 38 14.15 -1.86 3.64
N VAL A 39 14.86 -2.34 4.67
CA VAL A 39 14.34 -2.37 6.03
C VAL A 39 13.97 -0.97 6.50
N GLY A 40 12.75 -0.78 6.98
CA GLY A 40 12.24 0.50 7.49
C GLY A 40 11.95 1.55 6.39
N GLU A 41 12.04 1.18 5.13
CA GLU A 41 11.73 2.08 4.02
C GLU A 41 10.22 2.27 3.86
N LEU A 42 9.81 3.49 3.48
CA LEU A 42 8.51 3.79 2.91
C LEU A 42 8.67 3.93 1.39
N LEU A 43 8.34 2.86 0.67
CA LEU A 43 8.30 2.84 -0.80
C LEU A 43 6.88 3.10 -1.27
N THR A 44 6.71 4.02 -2.22
CA THR A 44 5.44 4.19 -2.93
C THR A 44 5.49 3.56 -4.31
N VAL A 45 4.37 2.98 -4.72
CA VAL A 45 4.22 2.34 -6.04
C VAL A 45 3.10 3.06 -6.80
N VAL A 46 3.43 3.62 -7.96
CA VAL A 46 2.48 4.31 -8.83
C VAL A 46 2.40 3.66 -10.20
N GLY A 47 1.25 3.77 -10.84
CA GLY A 47 1.04 3.25 -12.18
C GLY A 47 -0.41 3.43 -12.62
N PRO A 48 -0.72 3.27 -13.91
CA PRO A 48 -2.08 3.37 -14.42
C PRO A 48 -3.01 2.31 -13.80
N SER A 49 -4.32 2.55 -13.88
CA SER A 49 -5.29 1.56 -13.41
C SER A 49 -5.10 0.23 -14.15
N GLY A 50 -5.16 -0.86 -13.39
CA GLY A 50 -5.02 -2.21 -13.93
C GLY A 50 -3.61 -2.62 -14.35
N CYS A 51 -2.56 -1.87 -14.01
CA CYS A 51 -1.16 -2.25 -14.31
C CYS A 51 -0.58 -3.33 -13.39
N GLY A 52 -1.36 -3.87 -12.45
CA GLY A 52 -0.90 -4.94 -11.55
C GLY A 52 -0.41 -4.48 -10.17
N LYS A 53 -0.64 -3.23 -9.73
CA LYS A 53 -0.24 -2.75 -8.39
C LYS A 53 -0.80 -3.61 -7.27
N SER A 54 -2.11 -3.84 -7.25
CA SER A 54 -2.75 -4.72 -6.24
C SER A 54 -2.26 -6.16 -6.37
N THR A 55 -1.92 -6.64 -7.58
CA THR A 55 -1.31 -7.97 -7.76
C THR A 55 0.07 -8.04 -7.10
N VAL A 56 0.91 -6.99 -7.21
CA VAL A 56 2.19 -6.93 -6.47
C VAL A 56 1.94 -7.00 -4.97
N LEU A 57 0.94 -6.26 -4.49
CA LEU A 57 0.58 -6.28 -3.06
C LEU A 57 0.12 -7.67 -2.62
N ASP A 58 -0.74 -8.34 -3.39
CA ASP A 58 -1.24 -9.69 -3.09
C ASP A 58 -0.11 -10.71 -3.02
N LEU A 59 0.87 -10.60 -3.92
CA LEU A 59 2.07 -11.46 -3.90
C LEU A 59 2.91 -11.24 -2.64
N VAL A 60 3.14 -9.98 -2.24
CA VAL A 60 3.88 -9.66 -1.00
C VAL A 60 3.06 -10.02 0.24
N ALA A 61 1.74 -9.85 0.21
CA ALA A 61 0.85 -10.28 1.29
C ALA A 61 0.79 -11.80 1.47
N GLY A 62 1.16 -12.56 0.42
CA GLY A 62 1.03 -14.01 0.37
C GLY A 62 -0.40 -14.47 0.11
N LEU A 63 -1.23 -13.60 -0.46
CA LEU A 63 -2.61 -13.92 -0.90
C LEU A 63 -2.61 -14.60 -2.26
N ALA A 64 -1.54 -14.42 -3.04
CA ALA A 64 -1.28 -15.11 -4.30
C ALA A 64 0.16 -15.64 -4.32
N ALA A 65 0.39 -16.70 -5.09
CA ALA A 65 1.73 -17.19 -5.39
C ALA A 65 2.15 -16.73 -6.79
N PRO A 66 3.40 -16.32 -7.03
CA PRO A 66 3.84 -15.90 -8.34
C PRO A 66 3.84 -17.09 -9.32
N SER A 67 3.52 -16.84 -10.59
CA SER A 67 3.59 -17.84 -11.66
C SER A 67 5.05 -18.18 -12.03
N ALA A 68 5.96 -17.21 -11.90
CA ALA A 68 7.40 -17.38 -12.04
C ALA A 68 8.15 -16.38 -11.14
N GLY A 69 9.44 -16.64 -10.89
CA GLY A 69 10.23 -15.83 -9.98
C GLY A 69 9.97 -16.16 -8.51
N ARG A 70 10.33 -15.25 -7.62
CA ARG A 70 10.14 -15.43 -6.18
C ARG A 70 9.93 -14.11 -5.45
N VAL A 71 9.15 -14.18 -4.35
CA VAL A 71 8.97 -13.08 -3.39
C VAL A 71 9.48 -13.53 -2.03
N THR A 72 10.32 -12.71 -1.39
CA THR A 72 10.89 -13.05 -0.07
C THR A 72 10.74 -11.90 0.90
N ILE A 73 10.64 -12.23 2.19
CA ILE A 73 10.80 -11.31 3.32
C ILE A 73 11.98 -11.80 4.15
N ASP A 74 12.99 -10.93 4.35
CA ASP A 74 14.26 -11.26 5.02
C ASP A 74 14.92 -12.53 4.46
N GLY A 75 14.90 -12.69 3.12
CA GLY A 75 15.42 -13.83 2.39
C GLY A 75 14.58 -15.11 2.49
N ARG A 76 13.47 -15.12 3.23
CA ARG A 76 12.56 -16.26 3.37
C ARG A 76 11.44 -16.18 2.34
N PRO A 77 11.21 -17.22 1.52
CA PRO A 77 10.12 -17.23 0.56
C PRO A 77 8.75 -17.06 1.23
N ILE A 78 7.90 -16.25 0.61
CA ILE A 78 6.50 -16.13 1.01
C ILE A 78 5.73 -17.33 0.47
N THR A 79 5.13 -18.11 1.37
CA THR A 79 4.34 -19.30 1.03
C THR A 79 2.85 -19.16 1.33
N GLY A 80 2.45 -18.05 1.91
CA GLY A 80 1.06 -17.75 2.30
C GLY A 80 0.98 -16.53 3.20
N PRO A 81 -0.22 -16.14 3.66
CA PRO A 81 -0.39 -15.05 4.63
C PRO A 81 0.39 -15.29 5.92
N GLY A 82 0.92 -14.23 6.53
CA GLY A 82 1.73 -14.32 7.75
C GLY A 82 1.56 -13.12 8.67
N LEU A 83 1.91 -13.29 9.96
CA LEU A 83 1.87 -12.22 10.96
C LEU A 83 3.09 -11.28 10.91
N ASP A 84 4.07 -11.60 10.07
CA ASP A 84 5.23 -10.75 9.79
C ASP A 84 4.88 -9.51 8.94
N ARG A 85 3.68 -9.52 8.35
CA ARG A 85 3.16 -8.45 7.49
C ARG A 85 1.67 -8.19 7.71
N SER A 86 1.23 -6.97 7.39
CA SER A 86 -0.16 -6.55 7.47
C SER A 86 -0.61 -5.82 6.22
N VAL A 87 -1.90 -5.84 5.95
CA VAL A 87 -2.52 -5.14 4.80
C VAL A 87 -3.56 -4.15 5.29
N VAL A 88 -3.48 -2.92 4.79
CA VAL A 88 -4.53 -1.89 4.88
C VAL A 88 -5.14 -1.76 3.48
N PHE A 89 -6.37 -2.22 3.33
CA PHE A 89 -7.10 -2.18 2.06
C PHE A 89 -7.74 -0.82 1.82
N GLN A 90 -8.08 -0.52 0.59
CA GLN A 90 -8.82 0.67 0.18
C GLN A 90 -10.17 0.80 0.92
N GLN A 91 -10.89 -0.32 1.08
CA GLN A 91 -12.02 -0.40 1.99
C GLN A 91 -11.51 -0.72 3.39
N TYR A 92 -11.97 0.00 4.39
CA TYR A 92 -11.47 -0.08 5.79
C TYR A 92 -11.53 -1.47 6.41
N THR A 93 -12.37 -2.38 5.87
CA THR A 93 -12.57 -3.77 6.33
C THR A 93 -12.79 -3.91 7.84
N LEU A 94 -13.37 -2.88 8.48
CA LEU A 94 -13.73 -2.92 9.89
C LEU A 94 -14.97 -3.78 10.08
N LEU A 95 -14.98 -4.57 11.16
CA LEU A 95 -16.17 -5.34 11.55
C LEU A 95 -17.23 -4.37 12.10
N PRO A 96 -18.40 -4.20 11.44
CA PRO A 96 -19.37 -3.15 11.78
C PRO A 96 -20.04 -3.37 13.14
N TRP A 97 -20.05 -4.60 13.66
CA TRP A 97 -20.59 -4.99 14.96
C TRP A 97 -19.56 -4.94 16.10
N ARG A 98 -18.32 -4.52 15.84
CA ARG A 98 -17.27 -4.32 16.85
C ARG A 98 -16.94 -2.82 16.96
N THR A 99 -16.65 -2.38 18.19
CA THR A 99 -16.15 -1.02 18.42
C THR A 99 -14.76 -0.80 17.80
N ALA A 100 -14.27 0.43 17.75
CA ALA A 100 -12.91 0.72 17.29
C ALA A 100 -11.87 -0.08 18.06
N ALA A 101 -11.93 -0.10 19.40
CA ALA A 101 -11.03 -0.89 20.23
C ALA A 101 -11.13 -2.39 19.93
N ALA A 102 -12.36 -2.92 19.85
CA ALA A 102 -12.57 -4.34 19.56
C ALA A 102 -12.11 -4.75 18.14
N ASN A 103 -12.13 -3.82 17.17
CA ASN A 103 -11.52 -4.05 15.85
C ASN A 103 -9.99 -4.16 15.94
N VAL A 104 -9.34 -3.37 16.77
CA VAL A 104 -7.87 -3.48 16.99
C VAL A 104 -7.55 -4.75 17.79
N GLU A 105 -8.30 -5.07 18.84
CA GLU A 105 -8.14 -6.28 19.63
C GLU A 105 -8.22 -7.55 18.79
N LEU A 106 -9.03 -7.58 17.72
CA LEU A 106 -9.15 -8.73 16.82
C LEU A 106 -7.80 -9.16 16.22
N ALA A 107 -6.97 -8.22 15.82
CA ALA A 107 -5.66 -8.53 15.26
C ALA A 107 -4.71 -9.11 16.33
N LEU A 108 -4.82 -8.63 17.56
CA LEU A 108 -4.10 -9.15 18.71
C LEU A 108 -4.61 -10.53 19.15
N GLU A 109 -5.89 -10.82 18.97
CA GLU A 109 -6.46 -12.16 19.16
C GLU A 109 -5.84 -13.16 18.18
N ALA A 110 -5.72 -12.77 16.90
CA ALA A 110 -5.11 -13.60 15.86
C ALA A 110 -3.61 -13.88 16.10
N LYS A 111 -2.87 -12.88 16.61
CA LYS A 111 -1.46 -13.05 17.00
C LYS A 111 -1.31 -14.05 18.15
N GLY A 112 -2.24 -14.06 19.09
CA GLY A 112 -2.19 -14.90 20.28
C GLY A 112 -1.16 -14.40 21.33
N GLY A 113 -0.99 -15.19 22.39
CA GLY A 113 0.04 -14.96 23.43
C GLY A 113 -0.27 -13.86 24.43
N LEU A 114 -1.38 -13.07 24.26
CA LEU A 114 -1.78 -12.00 25.16
C LEU A 114 -3.07 -12.34 25.90
N SER A 115 -3.14 -12.01 27.18
CA SER A 115 -4.38 -12.05 27.95
C SER A 115 -5.37 -10.99 27.43
N LYS A 116 -6.66 -11.15 27.77
CA LYS A 116 -7.72 -10.16 27.39
C LYS A 116 -7.38 -8.74 27.86
N ARG A 117 -6.80 -8.62 29.08
CA ARG A 117 -6.41 -7.32 29.64
C ARG A 117 -5.27 -6.67 28.88
N GLU A 118 -4.27 -7.45 28.51
CA GLU A 118 -3.12 -6.97 27.72
C GLU A 118 -3.56 -6.55 26.31
N ARG A 119 -4.44 -7.34 25.64
CA ARG A 119 -4.99 -6.95 24.33
C ARG A 119 -5.75 -5.63 24.41
N ALA A 120 -6.61 -5.45 25.42
CA ALA A 120 -7.36 -4.22 25.62
C ALA A 120 -6.45 -3.00 25.91
N SER A 121 -5.38 -3.19 26.70
CA SER A 121 -4.37 -2.14 26.93
C SER A 121 -3.67 -1.76 25.63
N ARG A 122 -3.17 -2.76 24.90
CA ARG A 122 -2.44 -2.55 23.65
C ARG A 122 -3.32 -1.92 22.55
N ALA A 123 -4.58 -2.34 22.44
CA ALA A 123 -5.52 -1.73 21.50
C ALA A 123 -5.72 -0.22 21.79
N ARG A 124 -5.77 0.17 23.06
CA ARG A 124 -5.85 1.60 23.43
C ARG A 124 -4.60 2.37 23.10
N GLU A 125 -3.40 1.80 23.30
CA GLU A 125 -2.12 2.40 22.94
C GLU A 125 -2.04 2.71 21.42
N TYR A 126 -2.49 1.76 20.58
CA TYR A 126 -2.53 1.98 19.13
C TYR A 126 -3.62 2.96 18.70
N LEU A 127 -4.77 3.00 19.39
CA LEU A 127 -5.78 4.03 19.15
C LEU A 127 -5.30 5.43 19.58
N GLU A 128 -4.55 5.53 20.68
CA GLU A 128 -3.89 6.77 21.10
C GLU A 128 -2.84 7.21 20.05
N MET A 129 -2.05 6.28 19.54
CA MET A 129 -1.06 6.55 18.46
C MET A 129 -1.66 7.23 17.23
N VAL A 130 -2.93 6.90 16.90
CA VAL A 130 -3.67 7.47 15.77
C VAL A 130 -4.67 8.56 16.20
N GLY A 131 -4.61 9.05 17.45
CA GLY A 131 -5.43 10.15 17.95
C GLY A 131 -6.91 9.81 18.13
N LEU A 132 -7.26 8.54 18.44
CA LEU A 132 -8.63 8.06 18.57
C LEU A 132 -8.99 7.53 19.97
N THR A 133 -8.30 7.95 21.03
CA THR A 133 -8.55 7.50 22.40
C THR A 133 -10.00 7.67 22.84
N GLU A 134 -10.58 8.84 22.57
CA GLU A 134 -11.98 9.15 22.95
C GLU A 134 -13.02 8.37 22.13
N PHE A 135 -12.62 7.84 20.96
CA PHE A 135 -13.49 7.11 20.05
C PHE A 135 -13.35 5.59 20.16
N ALA A 136 -12.58 5.10 21.14
CA ALA A 136 -12.28 3.67 21.32
C ALA A 136 -13.55 2.79 21.40
N ASN A 137 -14.62 3.29 22.02
CA ASN A 137 -15.88 2.58 22.22
C ASN A 137 -16.91 2.85 21.11
N ARG A 138 -16.59 3.61 20.06
CA ARG A 138 -17.49 3.89 18.96
C ARG A 138 -17.49 2.77 17.94
N TYR A 139 -18.64 2.52 17.32
CA TYR A 139 -18.79 1.59 16.22
C TYR A 139 -18.41 2.23 14.87
N PRO A 140 -18.03 1.46 13.84
CA PRO A 140 -17.65 2.01 12.55
C PRO A 140 -18.67 2.96 11.91
N HIS A 141 -19.96 2.74 12.08
CA HIS A 141 -21.01 3.63 11.56
C HIS A 141 -21.08 5.00 12.26
N GLU A 142 -20.49 5.14 13.44
CA GLU A 142 -20.38 6.40 14.19
C GLU A 142 -19.09 7.18 13.89
N LEU A 143 -18.19 6.63 13.05
CA LEU A 143 -16.89 7.20 12.70
C LEU A 143 -16.90 7.82 11.32
N SER A 144 -16.18 8.94 11.15
CA SER A 144 -15.89 9.50 9.81
C SER A 144 -15.00 8.57 8.98
N GLY A 145 -14.90 8.80 7.66
CA GLY A 145 -14.02 8.03 6.78
C GLY A 145 -12.56 8.03 7.25
N GLY A 146 -12.02 9.20 7.58
CA GLY A 146 -10.67 9.32 8.11
C GLY A 146 -10.46 8.62 9.45
N MET A 147 -11.47 8.64 10.35
CA MET A 147 -11.39 7.89 11.62
C MET A 147 -11.41 6.38 11.39
N LYS A 148 -12.22 5.88 10.45
CA LYS A 148 -12.23 4.46 10.06
C LYS A 148 -10.87 4.03 9.55
N GLN A 149 -10.25 4.86 8.72
CA GLN A 149 -8.91 4.60 8.17
C GLN A 149 -7.85 4.53 9.29
N ARG A 150 -7.89 5.45 10.26
CA ARG A 150 -7.00 5.41 11.41
C ARG A 150 -7.19 4.15 12.25
N VAL A 151 -8.43 3.70 12.47
CA VAL A 151 -8.70 2.42 13.17
C VAL A 151 -8.12 1.24 12.37
N ALA A 152 -8.24 1.22 11.03
CA ALA A 152 -7.66 0.19 10.18
C ALA A 152 -6.12 0.17 10.27
N ILE A 153 -5.48 1.34 10.26
CA ILE A 153 -4.02 1.48 10.46
C ILE A 153 -3.62 0.99 11.86
N ALA A 154 -4.31 1.44 12.92
CA ALA A 154 -4.05 1.00 14.29
C ALA A 154 -4.17 -0.52 14.43
N ARG A 155 -5.21 -1.12 13.85
CA ARG A 155 -5.41 -2.56 13.82
C ARG A 155 -4.24 -3.28 13.14
N SER A 156 -3.82 -2.77 11.99
CA SER A 156 -2.74 -3.36 11.21
C SER A 156 -1.37 -3.26 11.88
N LEU A 157 -1.13 -2.23 12.69
CA LEU A 157 0.13 -2.04 13.42
C LEU A 157 0.13 -2.71 14.80
N SER A 158 -1.04 -3.03 15.39
CA SER A 158 -1.15 -3.44 16.79
C SER A 158 -0.36 -4.71 17.15
N TYR A 159 -0.16 -5.61 16.20
CA TYR A 159 0.63 -6.82 16.42
C TYR A 159 2.10 -6.69 15.95
N GLU A 160 2.54 -5.45 15.59
CA GLU A 160 3.91 -5.11 15.23
C GLU A 160 4.46 -5.91 14.05
N PRO A 161 3.80 -5.82 12.88
CA PRO A 161 4.29 -6.49 11.67
C PRO A 161 5.62 -5.85 11.22
N GLY A 162 6.49 -6.64 10.60
CA GLY A 162 7.72 -6.14 9.97
C GLY A 162 7.45 -5.34 8.69
N VAL A 163 6.32 -5.64 8.03
CA VAL A 163 5.89 -5.01 6.77
C VAL A 163 4.44 -4.54 6.87
N LEU A 164 4.18 -3.31 6.41
CA LEU A 164 2.84 -2.74 6.24
C LEU A 164 2.59 -2.49 4.75
N LEU A 165 1.61 -3.17 4.20
CA LEU A 165 1.15 -3.03 2.82
C LEU A 165 -0.10 -2.16 2.81
N MET A 166 -0.18 -1.16 1.93
CA MET A 166 -1.30 -0.23 1.87
C MET A 166 -1.77 -0.10 0.42
N ASP A 167 -3.02 -0.48 0.15
CA ASP A 167 -3.63 -0.41 -1.18
C ASP A 167 -4.60 0.76 -1.26
N GLU A 168 -4.17 1.86 -1.89
CA GLU A 168 -4.93 3.11 -2.08
C GLU A 168 -5.70 3.56 -0.82
N PRO A 169 -5.05 3.61 0.37
CA PRO A 169 -5.77 3.71 1.65
C PRO A 169 -6.52 5.02 1.83
N PHE A 170 -6.17 6.06 1.06
CA PHE A 170 -6.76 7.39 1.19
C PHE A 170 -7.65 7.78 -0.01
N GLY A 171 -7.85 6.86 -0.97
CA GLY A 171 -8.58 7.14 -2.21
C GLY A 171 -10.05 7.58 -2.02
N ALA A 172 -10.71 7.11 -0.96
CA ALA A 172 -12.11 7.44 -0.65
C ALA A 172 -12.31 8.72 0.21
N LEU A 173 -11.21 9.44 0.54
CA LEU A 173 -11.25 10.59 1.44
C LEU A 173 -11.27 11.91 0.67
N ASP A 174 -11.87 12.95 1.28
CA ASP A 174 -11.75 14.32 0.80
C ASP A 174 -10.30 14.83 0.90
N ALA A 175 -9.96 15.86 0.12
CA ALA A 175 -8.58 16.34 -0.02
C ALA A 175 -7.94 16.76 1.32
N GLN A 176 -8.65 17.52 2.13
CA GLN A 176 -8.12 18.02 3.41
C GLN A 176 -7.86 16.88 4.41
N THR A 177 -8.81 15.94 4.53
CA THR A 177 -8.66 14.75 5.38
C THR A 177 -7.50 13.87 4.89
N ARG A 178 -7.35 13.72 3.57
CA ARG A 178 -6.27 12.96 2.95
C ARG A 178 -4.91 13.54 3.29
N GLU A 179 -4.69 14.84 3.08
CA GLU A 179 -3.43 15.51 3.40
C GLU A 179 -3.03 15.33 4.86
N ARG A 180 -3.97 15.55 5.77
CA ARG A 180 -3.75 15.35 7.20
C ARG A 180 -3.35 13.91 7.53
N LEU A 181 -4.01 12.91 6.93
CA LEU A 181 -3.68 11.51 7.17
C LEU A 181 -2.33 11.10 6.57
N GLN A 182 -1.90 11.72 5.49
CA GLN A 182 -0.56 11.53 4.93
C GLN A 182 0.53 12.01 5.90
N GLU A 183 0.35 13.20 6.49
CA GLU A 183 1.27 13.73 7.51
C GLU A 183 1.32 12.83 8.76
N GLU A 184 0.15 12.40 9.23
CA GLU A 184 0.05 11.48 10.36
C GLU A 184 0.71 10.13 10.06
N LEU A 185 0.55 9.60 8.85
CA LEU A 185 1.20 8.36 8.42
C LEU A 185 2.73 8.48 8.45
N ILE A 186 3.29 9.59 7.99
CA ILE A 186 4.73 9.86 8.11
C ILE A 186 5.16 9.86 9.58
N GLY A 187 4.38 10.50 10.46
CA GLY A 187 4.65 10.51 11.90
C GLY A 187 4.60 9.11 12.53
N ILE A 188 3.64 8.29 12.15
CA ILE A 188 3.49 6.90 12.60
C ILE A 188 4.66 6.05 12.07
N TRP A 189 4.95 6.14 10.77
CA TRP A 189 6.07 5.42 10.15
C TRP A 189 7.41 5.73 10.82
N ARG A 190 7.71 7.00 11.10
CA ARG A 190 8.94 7.41 11.81
C ARG A 190 9.05 6.82 13.21
N ARG A 191 7.93 6.73 13.93
CA ARG A 191 7.88 6.16 15.29
C ARG A 191 8.04 4.65 15.31
N THR A 192 7.44 3.97 14.34
CA THR A 192 7.42 2.50 14.29
C THR A 192 8.62 1.93 13.55
N GLY A 193 9.19 2.67 12.60
CA GLY A 193 10.25 2.21 11.71
C GLY A 193 9.82 1.04 10.79
N THR A 194 8.53 0.71 10.72
CA THR A 194 8.00 -0.41 9.92
C THR A 194 8.29 -0.19 8.43
N THR A 195 8.66 -1.25 7.71
CA THR A 195 8.78 -1.19 6.24
C THR A 195 7.39 -1.05 5.63
N VAL A 196 7.19 -0.04 4.76
CA VAL A 196 5.90 0.27 4.17
C VAL A 196 5.97 0.19 2.65
N VAL A 197 5.02 -0.53 2.05
CA VAL A 197 4.73 -0.47 0.61
C VAL A 197 3.37 0.19 0.44
N PHE A 198 3.35 1.36 -0.16
CA PHE A 198 2.17 2.19 -0.32
C PHE A 198 1.79 2.29 -1.79
N ILE A 199 0.66 1.72 -2.16
CA ILE A 199 0.12 1.79 -3.52
C ILE A 199 -0.81 2.99 -3.63
N THR A 200 -0.63 3.76 -4.70
CA THR A 200 -1.51 4.87 -5.04
C THR A 200 -1.54 5.11 -6.55
N HIS A 201 -2.58 5.80 -7.02
CA HIS A 201 -2.63 6.37 -8.37
C HIS A 201 -2.37 7.90 -8.37
N ASP A 202 -2.23 8.50 -7.20
CA ASP A 202 -1.97 9.92 -7.01
C ASP A 202 -0.46 10.19 -6.93
N ILE A 203 0.05 10.97 -7.89
CA ILE A 203 1.48 11.30 -8.00
C ILE A 203 1.94 12.17 -6.82
N ASP A 204 1.12 13.14 -6.42
CA ASP A 204 1.46 14.05 -5.32
C ASP A 204 1.57 13.27 -4.01
N GLU A 205 0.67 12.33 -3.78
CA GLU A 205 0.73 11.41 -2.64
C GLU A 205 2.00 10.55 -2.66
N ALA A 206 2.35 9.98 -3.81
CA ALA A 206 3.53 9.15 -3.93
C ALA A 206 4.83 9.91 -3.65
N VAL A 207 4.97 11.11 -4.21
CA VAL A 207 6.16 11.97 -3.99
C VAL A 207 6.21 12.49 -2.54
N PHE A 208 5.04 12.80 -1.96
CA PHE A 208 4.96 13.30 -0.58
C PHE A 208 5.36 12.24 0.45
N LEU A 209 4.87 11.00 0.29
CA LEU A 209 5.08 9.91 1.24
C LEU A 209 6.39 9.17 1.03
N GLY A 210 6.70 8.79 -0.22
CA GLY A 210 7.76 7.82 -0.52
C GLY A 210 9.18 8.35 -0.32
N GLN A 211 10.06 7.55 0.23
CA GLN A 211 11.51 7.76 0.13
C GLN A 211 12.01 7.39 -1.28
N ARG A 212 11.34 6.44 -1.91
CA ARG A 212 11.46 6.14 -3.33
C ARG A 212 10.07 5.96 -3.93
N VAL A 213 9.93 6.29 -5.20
CA VAL A 213 8.72 6.05 -6.00
C VAL A 213 9.05 5.01 -7.07
N ALA A 214 8.42 3.84 -7.00
CA ALA A 214 8.48 2.84 -8.04
C ALA A 214 7.37 3.11 -9.07
N VAL A 215 7.74 3.40 -10.30
CA VAL A 215 6.80 3.67 -11.40
C VAL A 215 6.58 2.38 -12.18
N MET A 216 5.34 1.89 -12.22
CA MET A 216 4.95 0.71 -12.97
C MET A 216 4.48 1.06 -14.38
N SER A 217 4.82 0.20 -15.36
CA SER A 217 4.30 0.29 -16.73
C SER A 217 2.81 -0.08 -16.78
N ALA A 218 2.14 0.32 -17.89
CA ALA A 218 0.89 -0.31 -18.30
C ALA A 218 1.11 -1.81 -18.54
N ARG A 219 0.01 -2.56 -18.71
CA ARG A 219 0.04 -4.03 -18.86
C ARG A 219 0.95 -4.51 -20.00
N PRO A 220 1.72 -5.58 -19.79
CA PRO A 220 1.97 -6.23 -18.49
C PRO A 220 2.76 -5.30 -17.55
N GLY A 221 2.45 -5.38 -16.24
CA GLY A 221 3.10 -4.56 -15.22
C GLY A 221 4.57 -4.90 -15.08
N ARG A 222 5.43 -3.90 -15.24
CA ARG A 222 6.89 -3.97 -15.01
C ARG A 222 7.32 -2.74 -14.23
N ILE A 223 8.42 -2.81 -13.51
CA ILE A 223 9.04 -1.60 -12.96
C ILE A 223 9.74 -0.86 -14.08
N LYS A 224 9.30 0.35 -14.38
CA LYS A 224 9.90 1.23 -15.38
C LYS A 224 11.09 1.97 -14.80
N GLU A 225 10.91 2.54 -13.62
CA GLU A 225 11.95 3.29 -12.91
C GLU A 225 11.64 3.30 -11.42
N VAL A 226 12.68 3.34 -10.59
CA VAL A 226 12.59 3.59 -9.15
C VAL A 226 13.32 4.89 -8.85
N ILE A 227 12.58 5.92 -8.49
CA ILE A 227 13.06 7.30 -8.32
C ILE A 227 13.33 7.56 -6.84
N PRO A 228 14.57 7.86 -6.43
CA PRO A 228 14.84 8.30 -5.07
C PRO A 228 14.29 9.72 -4.85
N ILE A 229 13.54 9.91 -3.77
CA ILE A 229 12.94 11.19 -3.41
C ILE A 229 13.73 11.81 -2.26
N ASP A 230 14.60 12.73 -2.61
CA ASP A 230 15.42 13.47 -1.67
C ASP A 230 14.72 14.81 -1.30
N ILE A 231 13.69 14.72 -0.47
CA ILE A 231 12.96 15.84 0.11
C ILE A 231 13.07 15.75 1.61
N ASP A 232 13.54 16.81 2.25
CA ASP A 232 13.58 16.89 3.72
C ASP A 232 12.16 17.07 4.27
N ARG A 233 11.62 16.00 4.83
CA ARG A 233 10.30 15.99 5.48
C ARG A 233 10.40 16.38 6.98
N THR A 234 11.61 16.72 7.46
CA THR A 234 11.85 17.15 8.85
C THR A 234 11.88 18.67 8.98
N ALA A 235 11.98 19.38 7.86
CA ALA A 235 11.90 20.83 7.84
C ALA A 235 10.63 21.28 8.57
N ALA A 236 10.75 22.37 9.35
CA ALA A 236 9.74 22.84 10.29
C ALA A 236 8.34 22.85 9.69
N ALA A 237 7.33 22.63 10.54
CA ALA A 237 5.91 22.54 10.19
C ALA A 237 5.35 23.70 9.33
N ASP A 238 6.11 24.79 9.19
CA ASP A 238 5.76 25.98 8.41
C ASP A 238 6.19 25.92 6.93
N THR A 239 6.93 24.88 6.51
CA THR A 239 7.37 24.78 5.10
C THR A 239 6.46 23.84 4.34
N ASP A 240 5.63 24.39 3.46
CA ASP A 240 4.82 23.59 2.53
C ASP A 240 5.72 22.87 1.52
N ILE A 241 6.04 21.62 1.81
CA ILE A 241 6.87 20.74 0.97
C ILE A 241 6.29 20.67 -0.44
N ARG A 242 4.95 20.65 -0.59
CA ARG A 242 4.26 20.55 -1.89
C ARG A 242 4.44 21.79 -2.76
N ALA A 243 4.68 22.97 -2.15
CA ALA A 243 4.96 24.19 -2.85
C ALA A 243 6.44 24.32 -3.30
N SER A 244 7.32 23.41 -2.88
CA SER A 244 8.73 23.47 -3.21
C SER A 244 8.99 23.14 -4.69
N GLN A 245 9.99 23.81 -5.28
CA GLN A 245 10.43 23.53 -6.66
C GLN A 245 10.83 22.05 -6.81
N ARG A 246 11.53 21.51 -5.83
CA ARG A 246 12.01 20.11 -5.85
C ARG A 246 10.87 19.10 -5.88
N PHE A 247 9.78 19.37 -5.15
CA PHE A 247 8.57 18.56 -5.22
C PHE A 247 7.95 18.61 -6.62
N ALA A 248 7.86 19.81 -7.23
CA ALA A 248 7.34 19.99 -8.57
C ALA A 248 8.18 19.25 -9.64
N GLU A 249 9.50 19.22 -9.48
CA GLU A 249 10.42 18.47 -10.36
C GLU A 249 10.17 16.96 -10.28
N TYR A 250 10.09 16.38 -9.08
CA TYR A 250 9.79 14.96 -8.90
C TYR A 250 8.39 14.60 -9.43
N ARG A 251 7.38 15.41 -9.12
CA ARG A 251 6.03 15.24 -9.65
C ARG A 251 6.01 15.22 -11.17
N HIS A 252 6.70 16.17 -11.81
CA HIS A 252 6.80 16.25 -13.27
C HIS A 252 7.52 15.02 -13.85
N HIS A 253 8.60 14.55 -13.22
CA HIS A 253 9.32 13.37 -13.66
C HIS A 253 8.45 12.12 -13.62
N VAL A 254 7.79 11.83 -12.50
CA VAL A 254 6.84 10.71 -12.37
C VAL A 254 5.72 10.82 -13.40
N TRP A 255 5.12 12.02 -13.56
CA TRP A 255 4.06 12.26 -14.53
C TRP A 255 4.51 11.98 -15.97
N SER A 256 5.71 12.42 -16.34
CA SER A 256 6.25 12.21 -17.68
C SER A 256 6.43 10.73 -18.02
N LEU A 257 6.89 9.94 -17.04
CA LEU A 257 7.02 8.49 -17.17
C LEU A 257 5.65 7.80 -17.37
N LEU A 258 4.61 8.24 -16.64
CA LEU A 258 3.27 7.69 -16.78
C LEU A 258 2.60 8.10 -18.10
N ARG A 259 2.79 9.36 -18.55
CA ARG A 259 2.21 9.86 -19.81
C ARG A 259 2.78 9.18 -21.05
N GLN A 260 4.08 8.92 -21.11
CA GLN A 260 4.69 8.20 -22.24
C GLN A 260 4.03 6.84 -22.50
N GLN A 261 3.43 6.22 -21.48
CA GLN A 261 2.74 4.93 -21.62
C GLN A 261 1.37 5.07 -22.27
N GLN A 262 0.62 6.12 -21.93
CA GLN A 262 -0.70 6.36 -22.53
C GLN A 262 -0.58 6.62 -24.04
N ALA A 263 0.48 7.31 -24.47
CA ALA A 263 0.75 7.54 -25.89
C ALA A 263 1.10 6.24 -26.63
N THR A 264 1.83 5.32 -26.00
CA THR A 264 2.19 4.01 -26.60
C THR A 264 0.98 3.10 -26.72
N VAL A 265 0.10 3.06 -25.71
CA VAL A 265 -1.15 2.28 -25.74
C VAL A 265 -2.14 2.84 -26.76
N ALA A 266 -2.27 4.16 -26.88
CA ALA A 266 -3.13 4.81 -27.86
C ALA A 266 -2.64 4.66 -29.33
N ALA A 267 -1.38 4.30 -29.54
CA ALA A 267 -0.80 4.06 -30.86
C ALA A 267 -0.95 2.60 -31.33
N LEU A 268 -1.46 1.69 -30.48
CA LEU A 268 -1.76 0.31 -30.90
C LEU A 268 -3.04 0.30 -31.74
N PRO A 269 -3.11 -0.49 -32.82
CA PRO A 269 -4.30 -0.61 -33.64
C PRO A 269 -5.47 -1.16 -32.79
N GLU A 270 -6.71 -0.67 -33.05
CA GLU A 270 -7.92 -1.04 -32.28
C GLU A 270 -8.15 -2.56 -32.15
N GLN A 271 -7.59 -3.38 -33.04
CA GLN A 271 -7.67 -4.84 -32.98
C GLN A 271 -6.87 -5.46 -31.81
N GLU A 272 -5.90 -4.74 -31.23
CA GLU A 272 -5.16 -5.18 -30.04
C GLU A 272 -5.76 -4.63 -28.74
N LEU A 273 -6.58 -3.55 -28.82
CA LEU A 273 -7.24 -2.94 -27.66
C LEU A 273 -8.41 -3.76 -27.11
N VAL A 274 -8.98 -4.65 -27.91
CA VAL A 274 -10.05 -5.59 -27.49
C VAL A 274 -9.50 -6.69 -26.57
N HIS A 275 -8.18 -6.78 -26.43
CA HIS A 275 -7.49 -7.79 -25.62
C HIS A 275 -6.72 -7.20 -24.43
N VAL A 276 -6.97 -5.92 -24.07
CA VAL A 276 -6.29 -5.22 -22.95
C VAL A 276 -7.25 -4.98 -21.79
#